data_320b42a33d5b657a29c997bb2a31680d
#
_entry.id   320b42a33d5b657a29c997bb2a31680d
#
_cell.length_a   1.000
_cell.length_b   1.000
_cell.length_c   1.000
_cell.angle_alpha   90.00
_cell.angle_beta   90.00
_cell.angle_gamma   90.00
#
_symmetry.space_group_name_H-M   'P 1'
#
loop_
_entity.id
_entity.type
_entity.pdbx_description
1 polymer ?
#
loop_
_entity_poly.entity_id
_entity_poly.type
_entity_poly.pdbx_seq_one_letter_code
_entity_poly.pdbx_strand_id
1 'polypeptide(L)'
;MISAMTFEEFQKKSSFSRDEILAFARGELIDNPPRGLPSLPTALLLPFHEITRIDWDEASQTGRLEALRHNRLDDWFYGCHFIGDPVMPGCWGVDAVWQCL
;
A
#
# COMPACT_ATOMS: atom_id res chain seq x y z
N MET A 1 -6.21 -15.20 -8.21
CA MET A 1 -5.42 -15.65 -7.04
C MET A 1 -3.96 -15.34 -7.28
N ILE A 2 -3.28 -14.74 -6.30
CA ILE A 2 -1.86 -14.40 -6.39
C ILE A 2 -1.04 -15.55 -5.83
N SER A 3 -0.04 -15.99 -6.60
CA SER A 3 0.92 -17.00 -6.12
C SER A 3 1.93 -16.36 -5.18
N ALA A 4 2.26 -17.05 -4.10
CA ALA A 4 3.31 -16.58 -3.20
C ALA A 4 4.66 -16.54 -3.92
N MET A 5 5.50 -15.59 -3.54
CA MET A 5 6.83 -15.41 -4.11
C MET A 5 7.90 -15.51 -3.02
N THR A 6 9.14 -15.71 -3.42
CA THR A 6 10.25 -15.70 -2.48
C THR A 6 10.55 -14.27 -2.03
N PHE A 7 11.22 -14.13 -0.88
CA PHE A 7 11.62 -12.81 -0.39
C PHE A 7 12.58 -12.12 -1.37
N GLU A 8 13.44 -12.87 -2.04
CA GLU A 8 14.34 -12.31 -3.05
C GLU A 8 13.56 -11.73 -4.24
N GLU A 9 12.55 -12.43 -4.72
CA GLU A 9 11.68 -11.94 -5.79
C GLU A 9 10.93 -10.68 -5.35
N PHE A 10 10.43 -10.67 -4.12
CA PHE A 10 9.75 -9.52 -3.55
C PHE A 10 10.66 -8.28 -3.52
N GLN A 11 11.92 -8.44 -3.10
CA GLN A 11 12.86 -7.33 -3.02
C GLN A 11 13.21 -6.73 -4.39
N LYS A 12 13.07 -7.50 -5.45
CA LYS A 12 13.37 -7.05 -6.82
C LYS A 12 12.19 -6.37 -7.50
N LYS A 13 11.00 -6.44 -6.92
CA LYS A 13 9.83 -5.83 -7.53
C LYS A 13 9.88 -4.31 -7.40
N SER A 14 9.50 -3.63 -8.48
CA SER A 14 9.42 -2.17 -8.52
C SER A 14 7.97 -1.66 -8.60
N SER A 15 7.00 -2.57 -8.65
CA SER A 15 5.57 -2.21 -8.67
C SER A 15 4.75 -3.32 -8.05
N PHE A 16 3.58 -2.95 -7.50
CA PHE A 16 2.66 -3.90 -6.88
C PHE A 16 1.24 -3.56 -7.30
N SER A 17 0.51 -4.57 -7.76
CA SER A 17 -0.89 -4.44 -8.10
C SER A 17 -1.75 -4.42 -6.83
N ARG A 18 -3.03 -4.10 -6.98
CA ARG A 18 -3.98 -4.13 -5.87
C ARG A 18 -4.02 -5.51 -5.20
N ASP A 19 -4.07 -6.57 -5.99
CA ASP A 19 -4.13 -7.94 -5.46
C ASP A 19 -2.87 -8.30 -4.69
N GLU A 20 -1.71 -7.87 -5.18
CA GLU A 20 -0.45 -8.11 -4.49
C GLU A 20 -0.37 -7.36 -3.16
N ILE A 21 -0.83 -6.10 -3.13
CA ILE A 21 -0.87 -5.31 -1.90
C ILE A 21 -1.79 -5.96 -0.86
N LEU A 22 -2.97 -6.42 -1.29
CA LEU A 22 -3.90 -7.10 -0.39
C LEU A 22 -3.33 -8.44 0.12
N ALA A 23 -2.65 -9.18 -0.74
CA ALA A 23 -1.98 -10.42 -0.33
C ALA A 23 -0.87 -10.14 0.69
N PHE A 24 -0.08 -9.08 0.48
CA PHE A 24 0.95 -8.66 1.44
C PHE A 24 0.34 -8.29 2.79
N ALA A 25 -0.76 -7.54 2.78
CA ALA A 25 -1.45 -7.15 4.01
C ALA A 25 -1.96 -8.35 4.81
N ARG A 26 -2.32 -9.43 4.11
CA ARG A 26 -2.78 -10.68 4.74
C ARG A 26 -1.65 -11.64 5.10
N GLY A 27 -0.40 -11.31 4.75
CA GLY A 27 0.75 -12.17 5.00
C GLY A 27 0.86 -13.33 4.01
N GLU A 28 0.23 -13.23 2.85
CA GLU A 28 0.14 -14.31 1.87
C GLU A 28 1.04 -14.11 0.65
N LEU A 29 1.67 -12.94 0.49
CA LEU A 29 2.44 -12.64 -0.71
C LEU A 29 3.82 -13.28 -0.70
N ILE A 30 4.48 -13.32 0.45
CA ILE A 30 5.86 -13.81 0.58
C ILE A 30 5.84 -15.19 1.22
N ASP A 31 6.51 -16.14 0.55
CA ASP A 31 6.73 -17.48 1.09
C ASP A 31 7.90 -17.42 2.08
N ASN A 32 7.69 -17.93 3.29
CA ASN A 32 8.68 -17.89 4.39
C ASN A 32 9.21 -16.46 4.63
N PRO A 33 8.37 -15.49 4.99
CA PRO A 33 8.84 -14.12 5.20
C PRO A 33 9.80 -14.04 6.38
N PRO A 34 10.81 -13.14 6.34
CA PRO A 34 11.74 -12.98 7.45
C PRO A 34 11.00 -12.43 8.69
N ARG A 35 11.51 -12.79 9.87
CA ARG A 35 10.96 -12.28 11.13
C ARG A 35 11.09 -10.75 11.20
N GLY A 36 10.06 -10.12 11.74
CA GLY A 36 10.08 -8.67 11.95
C GLY A 36 9.79 -7.85 10.69
N LEU A 37 9.41 -8.49 9.58
CA LEU A 37 9.00 -7.77 8.40
C LEU A 37 7.73 -6.97 8.73
N PRO A 38 7.71 -5.63 8.48
CA PRO A 38 6.51 -4.83 8.72
C PRO A 38 5.35 -5.29 7.83
N SER A 39 4.12 -5.06 8.28
CA SER A 39 2.92 -5.39 7.52
C SER A 39 2.06 -4.16 7.31
N LEU A 40 1.17 -4.25 6.33
CA LEU A 40 0.17 -3.22 6.06
C LEU A 40 -1.16 -3.58 6.71
N PRO A 41 -2.01 -2.59 7.01
CA PRO A 41 -3.36 -2.88 7.47
C PRO A 41 -4.19 -3.50 6.34
N THR A 42 -5.32 -4.11 6.70
CA THR A 42 -6.22 -4.69 5.72
C THR A 42 -7.09 -3.63 5.03
N ALA A 43 -7.87 -4.04 4.05
CA ALA A 43 -8.49 -3.21 3.03
C ALA A 43 -9.11 -1.88 3.49
N LEU A 44 -9.85 -1.83 4.60
CA LEU A 44 -10.52 -0.60 5.04
C LEU A 44 -9.56 0.50 5.45
N LEU A 45 -8.41 0.15 6.02
CA LEU A 45 -7.41 1.11 6.48
C LEU A 45 -6.23 1.23 5.52
N LEU A 46 -6.32 0.60 4.35
CA LEU A 46 -5.28 0.68 3.33
C LEU A 46 -5.60 1.83 2.37
N PRO A 47 -4.87 2.96 2.45
CA PRO A 47 -5.28 4.18 1.76
C PRO A 47 -4.87 4.27 0.29
N PHE A 48 -4.06 3.35 -0.21
CA PHE A 48 -3.65 3.34 -1.62
C PHE A 48 -4.04 2.02 -2.29
N HIS A 49 -4.19 2.05 -3.62
CA HIS A 49 -4.62 0.88 -4.40
C HIS A 49 -3.47 0.16 -5.08
N GLU A 50 -2.49 0.90 -5.57
CA GLU A 50 -1.36 0.34 -6.31
C GLU A 50 -0.08 1.05 -5.94
N ILE A 51 1.04 0.34 -6.02
CA ILE A 51 2.37 0.93 -6.01
C ILE A 51 2.89 0.82 -7.43
N THR A 52 3.08 1.95 -8.09
CA THR A 52 3.44 1.99 -9.50
C THR A 52 4.94 2.02 -9.75
N ARG A 53 5.71 2.46 -8.76
CA ARG A 53 7.16 2.58 -8.91
C ARG A 53 7.86 2.58 -7.57
N ILE A 54 8.94 1.81 -7.47
CA ILE A 54 9.87 1.87 -6.35
C ILE A 54 11.28 1.89 -6.95
N ASP A 55 12.02 2.94 -6.68
CA ASP A 55 13.41 3.09 -7.10
C ASP A 55 14.30 3.33 -5.89
N TRP A 56 15.50 2.80 -5.93
CA TRP A 56 16.52 3.02 -4.91
C TRP A 56 17.84 3.38 -5.57
N ASP A 57 18.47 4.45 -5.10
CA ASP A 57 19.78 4.89 -5.57
C ASP A 57 20.82 4.65 -4.47
N GLU A 58 21.68 3.67 -4.67
CA GLU A 58 22.72 3.33 -3.70
C GLU A 58 23.75 4.45 -3.51
N ALA A 59 24.08 5.18 -4.58
CA ALA A 59 25.08 6.23 -4.52
C ALA A 59 24.65 7.39 -3.61
N SER A 60 23.40 7.81 -3.71
CA SER A 60 22.85 8.91 -2.91
C SER A 60 22.14 8.43 -1.64
N GLN A 61 21.93 7.13 -1.47
CA GLN A 61 21.13 6.54 -0.40
C GLN A 61 19.73 7.13 -0.33
N THR A 62 19.11 7.36 -1.50
CA THR A 62 17.77 7.90 -1.61
C THR A 62 16.87 6.94 -2.39
N GLY A 63 15.57 6.99 -2.07
CA GLY A 63 14.57 6.19 -2.75
C GLY A 63 13.41 7.04 -3.23
N ARG A 64 12.63 6.46 -4.15
CA ARG A 64 11.39 7.06 -4.65
C ARG A 64 10.32 5.99 -4.70
N LEU A 65 9.15 6.33 -4.19
CA LEU A 65 7.98 5.47 -4.26
C LEU A 65 6.80 6.26 -4.81
N GLU A 66 6.10 5.68 -5.77
CA GLU A 66 4.87 6.25 -6.30
C GLU A 66 3.72 5.27 -6.07
N ALA A 67 2.62 5.77 -5.55
CA ALA A 67 1.43 4.99 -5.30
C ALA A 67 0.21 5.71 -5.85
N LEU A 68 -0.83 4.95 -6.16
CA LEU A 68 -2.08 5.47 -6.69
C LEU A 68 -3.23 5.10 -5.78
N ARG A 69 -4.16 6.05 -5.62
CA ARG A 69 -5.45 5.81 -5.00
C ARG A 69 -6.56 6.23 -5.95
N HIS A 70 -7.53 5.33 -6.14
CA HIS A 70 -8.74 5.65 -6.88
C HIS A 70 -9.81 6.12 -5.90
N ASN A 71 -10.09 7.43 -5.91
CA ASN A 71 -11.11 7.99 -5.03
C ASN A 71 -12.50 7.68 -5.56
N ARG A 72 -13.37 7.17 -4.71
CA ARG A 72 -14.75 6.83 -5.06
C ARG A 72 -15.70 7.45 -4.05
N LEU A 73 -16.87 7.87 -4.50
CA LEU A 73 -17.89 8.44 -3.61
C LEU A 73 -18.44 7.42 -2.61
N ASP A 74 -18.28 6.13 -2.89
CA ASP A 74 -18.67 5.05 -1.97
C ASP A 74 -17.54 4.62 -1.02
N ASP A 75 -16.41 5.34 -0.97
CA ASP A 75 -15.39 5.11 0.04
C ASP A 75 -16.04 5.27 1.44
N TRP A 76 -15.63 4.40 2.38
CA TRP A 76 -16.31 4.27 3.66
C TRP A 76 -16.38 5.57 4.46
N PHE A 77 -15.33 6.42 4.37
CA PHE A 77 -15.28 7.65 5.17
C PHE A 77 -16.25 8.73 4.67
N TYR A 78 -16.67 8.68 3.41
CA TYR A 78 -17.62 9.67 2.88
C TYR A 78 -19.04 9.52 3.46
N GLY A 79 -19.34 8.36 4.03
CA GLY A 79 -20.62 8.17 4.73
C GLY A 79 -20.71 8.92 6.05
N CYS A 80 -19.56 9.35 6.59
CA CYS A 80 -19.49 10.00 7.90
C CYS A 80 -18.67 11.29 7.91
N HIS A 81 -17.82 11.52 6.92
CA HIS A 81 -16.95 12.71 6.87
C HIS A 81 -17.17 13.50 5.57
N PHE A 82 -18.21 14.27 5.42
CA PHE A 82 -19.31 14.47 6.37
C PHE A 82 -20.62 14.07 5.70
N ILE A 83 -21.69 13.86 6.48
CA ILE A 83 -23.01 13.52 5.94
C ILE A 83 -23.46 14.67 5.03
N GLY A 84 -23.75 14.37 3.74
CA GLY A 84 -24.15 15.35 2.75
C GLY A 84 -23.04 16.25 2.22
N ASP A 85 -21.80 16.09 2.70
CA ASP A 85 -20.65 16.86 2.25
C ASP A 85 -19.40 15.96 2.27
N PRO A 86 -19.17 15.16 1.22
CA PRO A 86 -18.08 14.20 1.22
C PRO A 86 -16.72 14.89 1.09
N VAL A 87 -15.91 14.80 2.13
CA VAL A 87 -14.56 15.35 2.19
C VAL A 87 -13.62 14.24 2.64
N MET A 88 -12.52 14.02 1.91
CA MET A 88 -11.51 13.07 2.33
C MET A 88 -10.85 13.55 3.63
N PRO A 89 -10.79 12.73 4.68
CA PRO A 89 -10.10 13.10 5.90
C PRO A 89 -8.62 13.42 5.62
N GLY A 90 -8.12 14.56 6.13
CA GLY A 90 -6.71 14.93 5.92
C GLY A 90 -5.74 13.94 6.52
N CYS A 91 -6.06 13.37 7.68
CA CYS A 91 -5.25 12.34 8.31
C CYS A 91 -5.13 11.07 7.48
N TRP A 92 -6.11 10.79 6.61
CA TRP A 92 -6.08 9.66 5.70
C TRP A 92 -4.92 9.77 4.69
N GLY A 93 -4.72 10.99 4.15
CA GLY A 93 -3.60 11.26 3.24
C GLY A 93 -2.25 11.17 3.94
N VAL A 94 -2.15 11.67 5.16
CA VAL A 94 -0.92 11.56 5.96
C VAL A 94 -0.60 10.10 6.26
N ASP A 95 -1.61 9.32 6.63
CA ASP A 95 -1.44 7.89 6.87
C ASP A 95 -0.98 7.14 5.62
N ALA A 96 -1.49 7.53 4.45
CA ALA A 96 -1.06 6.95 3.18
C ALA A 96 0.45 7.14 2.95
N VAL A 97 0.96 8.34 3.21
CA VAL A 97 2.39 8.63 3.09
C VAL A 97 3.20 7.78 4.07
N TRP A 98 2.74 7.69 5.31
CA TRP A 98 3.42 6.90 6.33
C TRP A 98 3.47 5.41 6.00
N GLN A 99 2.38 4.86 5.47
CA GLN A 99 2.34 3.45 5.09
C GLN A 99 3.27 3.14 3.91
N CYS A 100 3.52 4.12 3.03
CA CYS A 100 4.44 3.96 1.92
C CYS A 100 5.92 4.04 2.34
N LEU A 101 6.22 4.60 3.47
CA LEU A 101 7.60 4.68 3.96
C LEU A 101 8.07 3.34 4.49
#